data_e903278cd0794475b68aaeb822bf7e8f
#
_entry.id   e903278cd0794475b68aaeb822bf7e8f
#
_cell.length_a   1.000
_cell.length_b   1.000
_cell.length_c   1.000
_cell.angle_alpha   90.00
_cell.angle_beta   90.00
_cell.angle_gamma   90.00
#
_symmetry.space_group_name_H-M   'P 1'
#
loop_
_entity.id
_entity.type
_entity.pdbx_description
1 polymer ?
#
loop_
_entity_poly.entity_id
_entity_poly.type
_entity_poly.pdbx_seq_one_letter_code
_entity_poly.pdbx_strand_id
1 'polypeptide(L)'
;MLVLLLSLTAVAELRWEATTVDFGTIREDEGRATRHFHFRNVGDSAVDITRIRTSCGCTSSDYVRHGIQPGEADSMPIHYNPIGRPGSFNKLIHLTASDSTYTLHIVGNVIPSEVTLADRFPHSIGALRTSANAALFGDVISGRSRSARISAYNISNDTLVLDFDKLPAMCSASASPDTIPPGNTTSIAVTFRTTPAMEFGWQSHSIDLIQNGKAFPINITATVKAAPGECPDNAPVAELADDKIIFADFGSQKHPKTTIAIRNSGGSPLVVKHFASEDAALAASTTLPTVIEPRKSAKIQFTLDPLKETDSIINKEVIIYTNDPVKPNRTIRLVGNK
;
A
#
# COMPACT_ATOMS: atom_id res chain seq x y z
N MET A 1 30.67 52.66 49.56
CA MET A 1 30.04 51.28 49.79
C MET A 1 29.17 51.01 48.63
N LEU A 2 29.70 50.24 47.66
CA LEU A 2 28.97 49.89 46.40
C LEU A 2 28.12 48.69 46.72
N VAL A 3 26.79 48.84 46.77
CA VAL A 3 25.85 47.75 46.93
C VAL A 3 25.67 47.11 45.56
N LEU A 4 26.26 45.93 45.34
CA LEU A 4 26.04 45.09 44.14
C LEU A 4 24.64 44.48 44.28
N LEU A 5 23.63 45.05 43.61
CA LEU A 5 22.32 44.43 43.44
C LEU A 5 22.50 43.23 42.49
N LEU A 6 22.63 42.03 43.03
CA LEU A 6 22.43 40.80 42.26
C LEU A 6 20.93 40.73 41.88
N SER A 7 20.61 40.98 40.63
CA SER A 7 19.29 40.67 40.09
C SER A 7 19.16 39.13 40.04
N LEU A 8 18.46 38.53 41.02
CA LEU A 8 17.98 37.18 40.89
C LEU A 8 16.98 37.16 39.73
N THR A 9 17.33 36.55 38.63
CA THR A 9 16.37 36.29 37.57
C THR A 9 15.49 35.13 38.03
N ALA A 10 14.20 35.39 38.19
CA ALA A 10 13.21 34.33 38.49
C ALA A 10 13.22 33.31 37.37
N VAL A 11 13.33 32.01 37.72
CA VAL A 11 13.39 30.89 36.80
C VAL A 11 12.10 30.10 36.85
N ALA A 12 11.39 30.08 35.72
CA ALA A 12 10.22 29.22 35.50
C ALA A 12 10.66 27.85 34.95
N GLU A 13 10.57 26.79 35.74
CA GLU A 13 11.07 25.48 35.34
C GLU A 13 10.11 24.35 35.75
N LEU A 14 9.68 23.52 34.78
CA LEU A 14 8.95 22.30 35.06
C LEU A 14 9.89 21.08 35.05
N ARG A 15 9.83 20.27 36.09
CA ARG A 15 10.46 18.96 36.14
C ARG A 15 9.42 17.89 35.92
N TRP A 16 9.60 17.09 34.88
CA TRP A 16 8.76 15.96 34.53
C TRP A 16 9.23 14.71 35.25
N GLU A 17 8.29 13.90 35.81
CA GLU A 17 8.63 12.61 36.40
C GLU A 17 9.14 11.64 35.33
N ALA A 18 8.54 11.70 34.13
CA ALA A 18 9.01 10.99 32.94
C ALA A 18 8.73 11.84 31.69
N THR A 19 9.67 11.86 30.75
CA THR A 19 9.50 12.50 29.43
C THR A 19 8.92 11.57 28.39
N THR A 20 8.76 10.28 28.73
CA THR A 20 8.10 9.27 27.91
C THR A 20 7.02 8.56 28.74
N VAL A 21 5.83 8.50 28.19
CA VAL A 21 4.69 7.74 28.78
C VAL A 21 4.34 6.58 27.87
N ASP A 22 4.38 5.38 28.45
CA ASP A 22 4.01 4.15 27.76
C ASP A 22 2.52 3.86 27.96
N PHE A 23 1.80 3.76 26.83
CA PHE A 23 0.40 3.33 26.83
C PHE A 23 0.25 1.82 26.96
N GLY A 24 1.37 1.07 26.80
CA GLY A 24 1.36 -0.38 26.73
C GLY A 24 0.66 -0.87 25.45
N THR A 25 0.05 -2.05 25.57
CA THR A 25 -0.79 -2.59 24.50
C THR A 25 -2.22 -2.12 24.70
N ILE A 26 -2.76 -1.40 23.74
CA ILE A 26 -4.14 -0.89 23.71
C ILE A 26 -4.91 -1.50 22.55
N ARG A 27 -6.21 -1.66 22.71
CA ARG A 27 -7.10 -2.22 21.69
C ARG A 27 -7.83 -1.11 20.96
N GLU A 28 -7.94 -1.26 19.64
CA GLU A 28 -8.64 -0.30 18.79
C GLU A 28 -10.13 -0.17 19.13
N ASP A 29 -10.78 -1.30 19.47
CA ASP A 29 -12.20 -1.39 19.78
C ASP A 29 -12.56 -0.81 21.17
N GLU A 30 -11.57 -0.55 22.03
CA GLU A 30 -11.77 0.14 23.32
C GLU A 30 -11.82 1.67 23.16
N GLY A 31 -11.54 2.19 21.96
CA GLY A 31 -11.59 3.61 21.65
C GLY A 31 -10.39 4.39 22.18
N ARG A 32 -10.61 5.67 22.45
CA ARG A 32 -9.54 6.62 22.83
C ARG A 32 -8.95 6.27 24.20
N ALA A 33 -7.64 6.03 24.25
CA ALA A 33 -6.88 5.79 25.46
C ALA A 33 -6.36 7.10 26.07
N THR A 34 -6.24 7.15 27.39
CA THR A 34 -5.73 8.32 28.12
C THR A 34 -4.65 7.89 29.10
N ARG A 35 -3.56 8.68 29.16
CA ARG A 35 -2.49 8.59 30.15
C ARG A 35 -2.13 9.99 30.60
N HIS A 36 -1.27 10.12 31.62
CA HIS A 36 -0.91 11.41 32.23
C HIS A 36 0.61 11.58 32.29
N PHE A 37 1.07 12.80 32.01
CA PHE A 37 2.41 13.25 32.33
C PHE A 37 2.36 13.99 33.64
N HIS A 38 3.09 13.52 34.65
CA HIS A 38 3.21 14.18 35.95
C HIS A 38 4.42 15.10 35.98
N PHE A 39 4.25 16.27 36.56
CA PHE A 39 5.31 17.27 36.64
C PHE A 39 5.18 18.09 37.92
N ARG A 40 6.24 18.81 38.26
CA ARG A 40 6.33 19.78 39.35
C ARG A 40 7.03 21.05 38.88
N ASN A 41 6.54 22.23 39.29
CA ASN A 41 7.28 23.46 39.16
C ASN A 41 8.43 23.48 40.18
N VAL A 42 9.66 23.39 39.71
CA VAL A 42 10.89 23.41 40.51
C VAL A 42 11.57 24.76 40.46
N GLY A 43 11.04 25.70 39.69
CA GLY A 43 11.49 27.07 39.61
C GLY A 43 11.04 27.88 40.85
N ASP A 44 11.41 29.14 40.86
CA ASP A 44 11.08 30.13 41.89
C ASP A 44 9.96 31.09 41.47
N SER A 45 9.43 30.93 40.25
CA SER A 45 8.34 31.73 39.70
C SER A 45 7.20 30.88 39.20
N ALA A 46 5.99 31.45 39.09
CA ALA A 46 4.84 30.76 38.53
C ALA A 46 5.05 30.43 37.04
N VAL A 47 4.55 29.25 36.62
CA VAL A 47 4.65 28.73 35.24
C VAL A 47 3.27 28.70 34.59
N ASP A 48 3.21 29.15 33.33
CA ASP A 48 2.03 29.07 32.48
C ASP A 48 2.28 28.07 31.36
N ILE A 49 1.46 27.03 31.28
CA ILE A 49 1.41 26.12 30.10
C ILE A 49 0.41 26.71 29.13
N THR A 50 0.91 27.25 28.02
CA THR A 50 0.11 28.01 27.05
C THR A 50 -0.14 27.30 25.75
N ARG A 51 0.71 26.30 25.39
CA ARG A 51 0.63 25.64 24.10
C ARG A 51 1.07 24.20 24.16
N ILE A 52 0.26 23.33 23.55
CA ILE A 52 0.60 21.93 23.30
C ILE A 52 0.42 21.65 21.81
N ARG A 53 1.45 21.10 21.18
CA ARG A 53 1.42 20.64 19.80
C ARG A 53 1.79 19.17 19.73
N THR A 54 1.04 18.39 18.97
CA THR A 54 1.29 16.98 18.76
C THR A 54 1.76 16.72 17.33
N SER A 55 2.58 15.69 17.13
CA SER A 55 3.12 15.31 15.81
C SER A 55 2.07 14.72 14.86
N CYS A 56 0.86 14.41 15.33
CA CYS A 56 -0.24 13.89 14.52
C CYS A 56 -1.60 14.26 15.12
N GLY A 57 -2.66 14.23 14.31
CA GLY A 57 -4.04 14.36 14.78
C GLY A 57 -4.58 13.17 15.59
N CYS A 58 -3.75 12.12 15.77
CA CYS A 58 -4.07 10.95 16.59
C CYS A 58 -3.82 11.17 18.08
N THR A 59 -3.09 12.20 18.42
CA THR A 59 -2.73 12.56 19.80
C THR A 59 -3.29 13.95 20.12
N SER A 60 -3.87 14.14 21.28
CA SER A 60 -4.41 15.43 21.73
C SER A 60 -4.27 15.61 23.23
N SER A 61 -4.23 16.87 23.65
CA SER A 61 -4.38 17.29 25.02
C SER A 61 -5.02 18.68 25.02
N ASP A 62 -6.02 18.86 25.85
CA ASP A 62 -6.72 20.14 26.03
C ASP A 62 -6.25 20.86 27.30
N TYR A 63 -5.10 20.43 27.83
CA TYR A 63 -4.55 20.97 29.08
C TYR A 63 -3.91 22.34 28.83
N VAL A 64 -4.55 23.37 29.37
CA VAL A 64 -4.03 24.72 29.48
C VAL A 64 -4.12 25.12 30.94
N ARG A 65 -3.01 25.55 31.53
CA ARG A 65 -2.96 25.94 32.94
C ARG A 65 -2.06 27.15 33.12
N HIS A 66 -2.57 28.09 33.92
CA HIS A 66 -1.86 29.30 34.28
C HIS A 66 -1.57 29.33 35.80
N GLY A 67 -0.47 29.98 36.16
CA GLY A 67 -0.12 30.24 37.52
C GLY A 67 0.24 29.01 38.35
N ILE A 68 0.90 28.00 37.78
CA ILE A 68 1.43 26.86 38.53
C ILE A 68 2.52 27.36 39.46
N GLN A 69 2.25 27.36 40.79
CA GLN A 69 3.11 27.98 41.79
C GLN A 69 4.42 27.20 42.01
N PRO A 70 5.50 27.85 42.50
CA PRO A 70 6.71 27.18 42.94
C PRO A 70 6.40 26.02 43.90
N GLY A 71 6.94 24.82 43.60
CA GLY A 71 6.72 23.61 44.36
C GLY A 71 5.39 22.87 44.08
N GLU A 72 4.47 23.45 43.29
CA GLU A 72 3.19 22.81 42.92
C GLU A 72 3.44 21.68 41.95
N ALA A 73 2.73 20.54 42.18
CA ALA A 73 2.72 19.39 41.29
C ALA A 73 1.36 19.29 40.61
N ASP A 74 1.36 18.86 39.33
CA ASP A 74 0.13 18.62 38.58
C ASP A 74 0.32 17.50 37.55
N SER A 75 -0.74 17.16 36.82
CA SER A 75 -0.71 16.13 35.79
C SER A 75 -1.45 16.55 34.54
N MET A 76 -0.78 16.42 33.39
CA MET A 76 -1.32 16.72 32.07
C MET A 76 -1.88 15.46 31.42
N PRO A 77 -3.19 15.39 31.16
CA PRO A 77 -3.76 14.28 30.42
C PRO A 77 -3.32 14.33 28.96
N ILE A 78 -3.01 13.18 28.42
CA ILE A 78 -2.73 12.97 26.99
C ILE A 78 -3.59 11.84 26.45
N HIS A 79 -4.20 12.10 25.32
CA HIS A 79 -5.14 11.18 24.67
C HIS A 79 -4.55 10.67 23.38
N TYR A 80 -4.72 9.38 23.14
CA TYR A 80 -4.35 8.75 21.87
C TYR A 80 -5.57 8.03 21.25
N ASN A 81 -5.84 8.30 19.97
CA ASN A 81 -6.87 7.63 19.20
C ASN A 81 -6.25 6.49 18.39
N PRO A 82 -6.51 5.20 18.73
CA PRO A 82 -5.92 4.04 18.06
C PRO A 82 -6.61 3.67 16.74
N ILE A 83 -7.79 4.21 16.43
CA ILE A 83 -8.63 3.79 15.30
C ILE A 83 -7.87 3.89 13.97
N GLY A 84 -7.79 2.77 13.24
CA GLY A 84 -7.10 2.66 11.97
C GLY A 84 -5.57 2.76 12.06
N ARG A 85 -4.95 2.51 13.25
CA ARG A 85 -3.51 2.69 13.48
C ARG A 85 -2.86 1.47 14.14
N PRO A 86 -2.95 0.27 13.50
CA PRO A 86 -2.41 -0.96 14.06
C PRO A 86 -0.88 -0.90 14.19
N GLY A 87 -0.37 -1.59 15.20
CA GLY A 87 1.06 -1.73 15.46
C GLY A 87 1.63 -0.69 16.41
N SER A 88 2.95 -0.68 16.55
CA SER A 88 3.68 0.19 17.46
C SER A 88 3.61 1.66 17.05
N PHE A 89 3.54 2.53 18.02
CA PHE A 89 3.59 3.97 17.81
C PHE A 89 4.60 4.65 18.74
N ASN A 90 5.20 5.74 18.21
CA ASN A 90 5.98 6.70 18.96
C ASN A 90 5.59 8.09 18.44
N LYS A 91 5.03 8.94 19.31
CA LYS A 91 4.55 10.29 18.96
C LYS A 91 5.20 11.33 19.84
N LEU A 92 5.50 12.47 19.20
CA LEU A 92 6.07 13.64 19.86
C LEU A 92 4.99 14.62 20.28
N ILE A 93 5.21 15.22 21.45
CA ILE A 93 4.41 16.31 22.00
C ILE A 93 5.37 17.45 22.34
N HIS A 94 5.14 18.60 21.74
CA HIS A 94 5.87 19.83 22.06
C HIS A 94 4.98 20.70 22.91
N LEU A 95 5.47 21.02 24.10
CA LEU A 95 4.78 21.83 25.08
C LEU A 95 5.56 23.12 25.32
N THR A 96 4.87 24.26 25.29
CA THR A 96 5.43 25.58 25.67
C THR A 96 4.90 25.93 27.02
N ALA A 97 5.84 26.17 27.98
CA ALA A 97 5.55 26.58 29.34
C ALA A 97 6.40 27.80 29.65
N SER A 98 5.75 28.94 29.82
CA SER A 98 6.42 30.27 29.92
C SER A 98 7.45 30.44 28.79
N ASP A 99 8.72 30.65 29.09
CA ASP A 99 9.79 30.80 28.11
C ASP A 99 10.51 29.51 27.72
N SER A 100 10.03 28.35 28.22
CA SER A 100 10.63 27.04 27.99
C SER A 100 9.79 26.15 27.06
N THR A 101 10.46 25.33 26.27
CA THR A 101 9.82 24.30 25.43
C THR A 101 10.28 22.93 25.85
N TYR A 102 9.32 22.03 26.03
CA TYR A 102 9.57 20.63 26.40
C TYR A 102 9.14 19.72 25.26
N THR A 103 9.90 18.65 25.02
CA THR A 103 9.55 17.58 24.11
C THR A 103 9.27 16.32 24.91
N LEU A 104 8.04 15.83 24.81
CA LEU A 104 7.58 14.64 25.47
C LEU A 104 7.24 13.57 24.44
N HIS A 105 7.28 12.30 24.84
CA HIS A 105 7.00 11.16 23.98
C HIS A 105 5.86 10.32 24.54
N ILE A 106 5.05 9.79 23.65
CA ILE A 106 4.18 8.65 23.98
C ILE A 106 4.52 7.48 23.10
N VAL A 107 4.57 6.30 23.69
CA VAL A 107 4.83 5.03 22.99
C VAL A 107 3.75 4.02 23.35
N GLY A 108 3.60 2.99 22.54
CA GLY A 108 2.69 1.88 22.78
C GLY A 108 2.49 1.03 21.55
N ASN A 109 1.60 0.03 21.67
CA ASN A 109 1.22 -0.84 20.57
C ASN A 109 -0.30 -0.95 20.45
N VAL A 110 -0.85 -0.92 19.23
CA VAL A 110 -2.29 -1.02 18.96
C VAL A 110 -2.60 -2.39 18.37
N ILE A 111 -3.49 -3.13 19.06
CA ILE A 111 -4.15 -4.31 18.49
C ILE A 111 -5.33 -3.82 17.65
N PRO A 112 -5.35 -4.07 16.33
CA PRO A 112 -6.44 -3.66 15.46
C PRO A 112 -7.72 -4.45 15.75
N SER A 113 -8.86 -3.85 15.40
CA SER A 113 -10.14 -4.56 15.31
C SER A 113 -10.18 -5.51 14.11
N GLU A 114 -11.10 -6.48 14.13
CA GLU A 114 -11.33 -7.38 12.98
C GLU A 114 -11.76 -6.59 11.73
N VAL A 115 -12.51 -5.50 11.89
CA VAL A 115 -12.89 -4.62 10.78
C VAL A 115 -11.66 -3.97 10.15
N THR A 116 -10.77 -3.42 10.96
CA THR A 116 -9.52 -2.82 10.47
C THR A 116 -8.62 -3.86 9.81
N LEU A 117 -8.56 -5.10 10.33
CA LEU A 117 -7.82 -6.18 9.68
C LEU A 117 -8.42 -6.55 8.33
N ALA A 118 -9.76 -6.66 8.23
CA ALA A 118 -10.43 -6.97 6.97
C ALA A 118 -10.25 -5.87 5.92
N ASP A 119 -10.35 -4.61 6.33
CA ASP A 119 -10.29 -3.47 5.40
C ASP A 119 -8.85 -3.14 4.96
N ARG A 120 -7.89 -3.16 5.88
CA ARG A 120 -6.52 -2.74 5.58
C ARG A 120 -5.60 -3.87 5.17
N PHE A 121 -5.88 -5.08 5.60
CA PHE A 121 -5.07 -6.27 5.37
C PHE A 121 -5.95 -7.46 4.93
N PRO A 122 -6.69 -7.31 3.80
CA PRO A 122 -7.66 -8.32 3.35
C PRO A 122 -7.01 -9.64 2.91
N HIS A 123 -5.72 -9.63 2.61
CA HIS A 123 -4.99 -10.80 2.14
C HIS A 123 -4.11 -11.43 3.22
N SER A 124 -3.59 -12.63 2.94
CA SER A 124 -2.62 -13.32 3.80
C SER A 124 -1.46 -13.83 2.97
N ILE A 125 -0.24 -13.66 3.51
CA ILE A 125 0.98 -14.26 2.97
C ILE A 125 1.70 -14.90 4.16
N GLY A 126 1.63 -16.22 4.29
CA GLY A 126 2.15 -16.91 5.46
C GLY A 126 1.49 -16.46 6.76
N ALA A 127 2.31 -16.03 7.74
CA ALA A 127 1.88 -15.50 9.04
C ALA A 127 1.55 -13.99 9.02
N LEU A 128 1.60 -13.35 7.87
CA LEU A 128 1.26 -11.95 7.69
C LEU A 128 -0.14 -11.77 7.11
N ARG A 129 -0.92 -10.83 7.66
CA ARG A 129 -2.04 -10.21 6.96
C ARG A 129 -1.49 -9.03 6.16
N THR A 130 -1.93 -8.87 4.90
CA THR A 130 -1.31 -7.92 3.97
C THR A 130 -2.35 -7.10 3.21
N SER A 131 -1.98 -5.88 2.82
CA SER A 131 -2.84 -4.99 2.01
C SER A 131 -3.00 -5.46 0.56
N ALA A 132 -2.08 -6.29 0.07
CA ALA A 132 -2.12 -6.93 -1.24
C ALA A 132 -1.37 -8.26 -1.18
N ASN A 133 -1.70 -9.19 -2.08
CA ASN A 133 -1.01 -10.48 -2.24
C ASN A 133 -0.07 -10.53 -3.46
N ALA A 134 0.04 -9.40 -4.19
CA ALA A 134 0.88 -9.26 -5.37
C ALA A 134 1.43 -7.82 -5.47
N ALA A 135 2.56 -7.66 -6.14
CA ALA A 135 3.12 -6.36 -6.49
C ALA A 135 2.71 -5.98 -7.92
N LEU A 136 1.71 -5.10 -8.05
CA LEU A 136 1.14 -4.68 -9.31
C LEU A 136 1.74 -3.32 -9.72
N PHE A 137 2.50 -3.28 -10.81
CA PHE A 137 3.17 -2.06 -11.26
C PHE A 137 2.37 -1.28 -12.31
N GLY A 138 1.40 -1.93 -12.98
CA GLY A 138 0.72 -1.34 -14.13
C GLY A 138 1.71 -1.01 -15.25
N ASP A 139 1.54 0.14 -15.91
CA ASP A 139 2.41 0.59 -16.98
C ASP A 139 3.75 1.12 -16.44
N VAL A 140 4.86 0.59 -16.98
CA VAL A 140 6.24 1.02 -16.66
C VAL A 140 6.95 1.39 -17.96
N ILE A 141 7.46 2.62 -18.04
CA ILE A 141 8.16 3.12 -19.21
C ILE A 141 9.57 2.49 -19.27
N SER A 142 9.99 2.07 -20.46
CA SER A 142 11.34 1.55 -20.72
C SER A 142 12.42 2.49 -20.19
N GLY A 143 13.44 1.94 -19.55
CA GLY A 143 14.50 2.69 -18.88
C GLY A 143 14.11 3.32 -17.53
N ARG A 144 12.89 3.12 -17.04
CA ARG A 144 12.41 3.63 -15.74
C ARG A 144 12.22 2.52 -14.72
N SER A 145 12.07 2.92 -13.46
CA SER A 145 11.71 2.02 -12.37
C SER A 145 10.42 2.48 -11.71
N ARG A 146 9.70 1.53 -11.12
CA ARG A 146 8.49 1.76 -10.34
C ARG A 146 8.51 0.90 -9.08
N SER A 147 8.00 1.43 -7.98
CA SER A 147 7.92 0.71 -6.71
C SER A 147 6.47 0.50 -6.30
N ALA A 148 6.17 -0.70 -5.84
CA ALA A 148 4.91 -1.07 -5.18
C ALA A 148 5.19 -1.28 -3.69
N ARG A 149 4.20 -0.97 -2.84
CA ARG A 149 4.29 -1.17 -1.39
C ARG A 149 3.14 -2.06 -0.94
N ILE A 150 3.48 -3.05 -0.12
CA ILE A 150 2.53 -3.94 0.53
C ILE A 150 2.69 -3.71 2.03
N SER A 151 1.66 -3.17 2.68
CA SER A 151 1.62 -3.08 4.13
C SER A 151 1.30 -4.45 4.70
N ALA A 152 1.98 -4.84 5.76
CA ALA A 152 1.79 -6.14 6.39
C ALA A 152 1.69 -6.01 7.91
N TYR A 153 0.92 -6.90 8.52
CA TYR A 153 0.69 -7.00 9.97
C TYR A 153 0.95 -8.45 10.41
N ASN A 154 1.79 -8.61 11.44
CA ASN A 154 2.10 -9.92 12.01
C ASN A 154 0.97 -10.37 12.95
N ILE A 155 0.19 -11.38 12.53
CA ILE A 155 -0.90 -11.97 13.34
C ILE A 155 -0.43 -13.16 14.18
N SER A 156 0.82 -13.60 14.03
CA SER A 156 1.36 -14.71 14.78
C SER A 156 1.80 -14.30 16.20
N ASN A 157 2.07 -15.28 17.03
CA ASN A 157 2.65 -15.07 18.37
C ASN A 157 4.18 -15.00 18.35
N ASP A 158 4.79 -15.17 17.18
CA ASP A 158 6.25 -15.20 17.02
C ASP A 158 6.75 -13.91 16.37
N THR A 159 7.97 -13.51 16.71
CA THR A 159 8.69 -12.47 15.95
C THR A 159 9.06 -13.04 14.58
N LEU A 160 8.65 -12.34 13.51
CA LEU A 160 9.00 -12.70 12.14
C LEU A 160 10.22 -11.92 11.67
N VAL A 161 11.18 -12.65 11.10
CA VAL A 161 12.31 -12.07 10.35
C VAL A 161 12.04 -12.29 8.88
N LEU A 162 11.99 -11.18 8.11
CA LEU A 162 11.70 -11.20 6.68
C LEU A 162 13.00 -11.10 5.86
N ASP A 163 13.06 -11.89 4.81
CA ASP A 163 14.06 -11.83 3.75
C ASP A 163 13.40 -12.12 2.40
N PHE A 164 14.15 -12.01 1.31
CA PHE A 164 13.64 -12.20 -0.05
C PHE A 164 14.58 -13.10 -0.84
N ASP A 165 13.99 -14.02 -1.61
CA ASP A 165 14.72 -14.93 -2.48
C ASP A 165 14.08 -14.97 -3.87
N LYS A 166 14.77 -15.60 -4.83
CA LYS A 166 14.37 -15.72 -6.24
C LYS A 166 14.05 -14.38 -6.90
N LEU A 167 14.80 -13.35 -6.54
CA LEU A 167 14.63 -12.03 -7.12
C LEU A 167 15.11 -12.02 -8.59
N PRO A 168 14.21 -11.78 -9.57
CA PRO A 168 14.62 -11.54 -10.95
C PRO A 168 15.56 -10.33 -11.01
N ALA A 169 16.51 -10.31 -11.96
CA ALA A 169 17.53 -9.25 -12.09
C ALA A 169 16.94 -7.83 -12.19
N MET A 170 15.71 -7.70 -12.70
CA MET A 170 14.99 -6.43 -12.80
C MET A 170 14.25 -6.04 -11.51
N CYS A 171 14.24 -6.91 -10.50
CA CYS A 171 13.50 -6.68 -9.26
C CYS A 171 14.42 -6.50 -8.07
N SER A 172 14.01 -5.66 -7.13
CA SER A 172 14.56 -5.63 -5.78
C SER A 172 13.41 -5.55 -4.78
N ALA A 173 13.60 -6.14 -3.60
CA ALA A 173 12.60 -6.11 -2.54
C ALA A 173 13.28 -5.82 -1.20
N SER A 174 12.55 -5.20 -0.28
CA SER A 174 12.96 -4.95 1.10
C SER A 174 11.75 -4.82 2.01
N ALA A 175 11.92 -5.11 3.29
CA ALA A 175 10.93 -4.84 4.34
C ALA A 175 11.49 -3.83 5.33
N SER A 176 10.64 -2.95 5.85
CA SER A 176 11.05 -1.98 6.86
C SER A 176 9.94 -1.77 7.89
N PRO A 177 10.16 -2.21 9.15
CA PRO A 177 11.27 -3.05 9.62
C PRO A 177 11.24 -4.45 8.99
N ASP A 178 12.40 -5.16 8.96
CA ASP A 178 12.52 -6.55 8.51
C ASP A 178 12.24 -7.56 9.64
N THR A 179 12.33 -7.11 10.87
CA THR A 179 12.03 -7.89 12.08
C THR A 179 10.75 -7.36 12.72
N ILE A 180 9.73 -8.20 12.80
CA ILE A 180 8.36 -7.78 13.15
C ILE A 180 7.87 -8.59 14.34
N PRO A 181 7.84 -8.01 15.54
CA PRO A 181 7.24 -8.64 16.72
C PRO A 181 5.74 -8.95 16.49
N PRO A 182 5.15 -9.85 17.30
CA PRO A 182 3.70 -10.07 17.31
C PRO A 182 2.91 -8.77 17.42
N GLY A 183 1.84 -8.65 16.63
CA GLY A 183 0.96 -7.49 16.65
C GLY A 183 1.56 -6.21 16.04
N ASN A 184 2.67 -6.31 15.31
CA ASN A 184 3.32 -5.15 14.69
C ASN A 184 3.19 -5.16 13.17
N THR A 185 3.46 -4.01 12.56
CA THR A 185 3.38 -3.80 11.11
C THR A 185 4.75 -3.63 10.48
N THR A 186 4.81 -3.94 9.20
CA THR A 186 5.93 -3.59 8.31
C THR A 186 5.43 -3.09 6.96
N SER A 187 6.32 -2.48 6.19
CA SER A 187 6.11 -2.12 4.80
C SER A 187 7.07 -2.88 3.91
N ILE A 188 6.55 -3.75 3.07
CA ILE A 188 7.30 -4.47 2.03
C ILE A 188 7.31 -3.59 0.78
N ALA A 189 8.49 -3.20 0.32
CA ALA A 189 8.70 -2.45 -0.91
C ALA A 189 9.29 -3.38 -1.98
N VAL A 190 8.63 -3.46 -3.13
CA VAL A 190 9.13 -4.16 -4.31
C VAL A 190 9.36 -3.13 -5.40
N THR A 191 10.53 -3.13 -6.01
CA THR A 191 10.87 -2.22 -7.13
C THR A 191 11.12 -3.03 -8.38
N PHE A 192 10.43 -2.67 -9.45
CA PHE A 192 10.61 -3.22 -10.79
C PHE A 192 11.33 -2.18 -11.65
N ARG A 193 12.46 -2.58 -12.25
CA ARG A 193 13.30 -1.72 -13.09
C ARG A 193 13.30 -2.24 -14.52
N THR A 194 12.93 -1.41 -15.46
CA THR A 194 13.01 -1.73 -16.88
C THR A 194 14.34 -1.31 -17.48
N THR A 195 14.77 -2.01 -18.52
CA THR A 195 15.93 -1.66 -19.36
C THR A 195 15.47 -1.49 -20.82
N PRO A 196 16.22 -0.74 -21.66
CA PRO A 196 15.89 -0.61 -23.07
C PRO A 196 15.86 -1.93 -23.86
N ALA A 197 16.57 -2.96 -23.37
CA ALA A 197 16.60 -4.29 -23.98
C ALA A 197 15.44 -5.20 -23.54
N MET A 198 14.59 -4.75 -22.60
CA MET A 198 13.46 -5.54 -22.11
C MET A 198 12.33 -5.56 -23.14
N GLU A 199 11.70 -6.72 -23.29
CA GLU A 199 10.52 -6.86 -24.15
C GLU A 199 9.36 -5.99 -23.69
N PHE A 200 8.67 -5.36 -24.63
CA PHE A 200 7.45 -4.61 -24.36
C PHE A 200 6.28 -5.52 -24.01
N GLY A 201 5.28 -4.93 -23.34
CA GLY A 201 4.03 -5.56 -22.96
C GLY A 201 4.09 -6.22 -21.60
N TRP A 202 3.22 -7.22 -21.41
CA TRP A 202 3.02 -7.92 -20.16
C TRP A 202 4.25 -8.67 -19.69
N GLN A 203 4.60 -8.43 -18.42
CA GLN A 203 5.63 -9.14 -17.68
C GLN A 203 5.00 -9.75 -16.43
N SER A 204 5.30 -11.01 -16.15
CA SER A 204 4.85 -11.72 -14.96
C SER A 204 5.99 -12.51 -14.37
N HIS A 205 6.27 -12.27 -13.09
CA HIS A 205 7.34 -12.89 -12.33
C HIS A 205 6.84 -13.26 -10.92
N SER A 206 7.63 -14.01 -10.18
CA SER A 206 7.40 -14.30 -8.77
C SER A 206 8.69 -14.09 -8.00
N ILE A 207 8.58 -13.58 -6.77
CA ILE A 207 9.65 -13.54 -5.77
C ILE A 207 9.18 -14.32 -4.55
N ASP A 208 10.11 -14.86 -3.78
CA ASP A 208 9.79 -15.51 -2.53
C ASP A 208 10.02 -14.54 -1.36
N LEU A 209 8.96 -14.27 -0.59
CA LEU A 209 9.07 -13.66 0.74
C LEU A 209 9.43 -14.76 1.74
N ILE A 210 10.57 -14.63 2.38
CA ILE A 210 11.02 -15.56 3.41
C ILE A 210 10.56 -15.06 4.77
N GLN A 211 9.85 -15.91 5.52
CA GLN A 211 9.42 -15.66 6.90
C GLN A 211 10.04 -16.74 7.80
N ASN A 212 10.99 -16.37 8.64
CA ASN A 212 11.71 -17.30 9.52
C ASN A 212 12.21 -18.55 8.75
N GLY A 213 12.77 -18.36 7.54
CA GLY A 213 13.30 -19.42 6.69
C GLY A 213 12.27 -20.16 5.82
N LYS A 214 10.97 -19.84 5.91
CA LYS A 214 9.91 -20.42 5.08
C LYS A 214 9.53 -19.47 3.95
N ALA A 215 9.52 -19.99 2.71
CA ALA A 215 9.21 -19.22 1.51
C ALA A 215 7.71 -19.10 1.21
N PHE A 216 7.26 -17.93 0.82
CA PHE A 216 5.91 -17.62 0.37
C PHE A 216 5.97 -16.78 -0.91
N PRO A 217 5.36 -17.21 -2.03
CA PRO A 217 5.45 -16.49 -3.28
C PRO A 217 4.65 -15.20 -3.27
N ILE A 218 5.23 -14.15 -3.85
CA ILE A 218 4.57 -12.89 -4.19
C ILE A 218 4.65 -12.72 -5.70
N ASN A 219 3.50 -12.64 -6.36
CA ASN A 219 3.44 -12.41 -7.79
C ASN A 219 3.75 -10.95 -8.12
N ILE A 220 4.47 -10.74 -9.21
CA ILE A 220 4.86 -9.43 -9.74
C ILE A 220 4.32 -9.31 -11.14
N THR A 221 3.58 -8.25 -11.44
CA THR A 221 3.12 -7.97 -12.79
C THR A 221 3.40 -6.53 -13.20
N ALA A 222 3.83 -6.34 -14.43
CA ALA A 222 4.10 -5.05 -15.02
C ALA A 222 3.75 -5.05 -16.53
N THR A 223 3.48 -3.89 -17.09
CA THR A 223 3.33 -3.70 -18.54
C THR A 223 4.39 -2.72 -19.02
N VAL A 224 5.38 -3.18 -19.76
CA VAL A 224 6.47 -2.36 -20.25
C VAL A 224 6.04 -1.62 -21.51
N LYS A 225 6.23 -0.29 -21.52
CA LYS A 225 5.93 0.61 -22.64
C LYS A 225 7.18 1.29 -23.14
N ALA A 226 7.19 1.66 -24.43
CA ALA A 226 8.20 2.57 -24.97
C ALA A 226 8.09 3.95 -24.29
N ALA A 227 9.23 4.63 -24.17
CA ALA A 227 9.20 6.05 -23.80
C ALA A 227 8.57 6.87 -24.95
N PRO A 228 7.90 7.99 -24.62
CA PRO A 228 7.33 8.87 -25.64
C PRO A 228 8.38 9.29 -26.68
N GLY A 229 8.10 9.02 -27.96
CA GLY A 229 9.03 9.31 -29.07
C GLY A 229 10.12 8.27 -29.32
N GLU A 230 10.21 7.21 -28.50
CA GLU A 230 11.23 6.15 -28.61
C GLU A 230 10.63 4.81 -29.10
N CYS A 231 9.55 4.86 -29.89
CA CYS A 231 8.99 3.65 -30.47
C CYS A 231 9.96 3.09 -31.52
N PRO A 232 10.30 1.78 -31.46
CA PRO A 232 11.15 1.17 -32.48
C PRO A 232 10.54 1.29 -33.88
N ASP A 233 11.39 1.54 -34.89
CA ASP A 233 10.98 1.42 -36.28
C ASP A 233 10.46 0.00 -36.52
N ASN A 234 9.45 -0.17 -37.34
CA ASN A 234 8.81 -1.47 -37.58
C ASN A 234 8.21 -2.18 -36.35
N ALA A 235 7.91 -1.46 -35.27
CA ALA A 235 7.27 -2.05 -34.11
C ALA A 235 5.96 -2.78 -34.48
N PRO A 236 5.53 -3.79 -33.68
CA PRO A 236 4.21 -4.37 -33.82
C PRO A 236 3.15 -3.35 -33.39
N VAL A 237 2.02 -3.31 -34.07
CA VAL A 237 0.88 -2.44 -33.74
C VAL A 237 -0.40 -3.25 -33.68
N ALA A 238 -1.02 -3.27 -32.51
CA ALA A 238 -2.29 -3.97 -32.32
C ALA A 238 -3.47 -3.08 -32.73
N GLU A 239 -4.28 -3.55 -33.66
CA GLU A 239 -5.57 -2.94 -34.03
C GLU A 239 -6.70 -3.91 -33.73
N LEU A 240 -7.69 -3.46 -33.01
CA LEU A 240 -8.94 -4.18 -32.77
C LEU A 240 -9.93 -3.75 -33.85
N ALA A 241 -10.66 -4.74 -34.43
CA ALA A 241 -11.74 -4.44 -35.38
C ALA A 241 -12.88 -3.71 -34.68
N ASP A 242 -13.16 -4.09 -33.44
CA ASP A 242 -14.19 -3.51 -32.58
C ASP A 242 -13.65 -3.42 -31.14
N ASP A 243 -14.09 -2.43 -30.39
CA ASP A 243 -13.84 -2.26 -28.93
C ASP A 243 -14.93 -2.90 -28.07
N LYS A 244 -15.95 -3.53 -28.72
CA LYS A 244 -17.12 -4.11 -28.10
C LYS A 244 -17.41 -5.48 -28.71
N ILE A 245 -17.60 -6.47 -27.85
CA ILE A 245 -18.00 -7.83 -28.24
C ILE A 245 -19.40 -8.11 -27.70
N ILE A 246 -20.25 -8.66 -28.56
CA ILE A 246 -21.64 -8.96 -28.21
C ILE A 246 -21.80 -10.47 -28.07
N PHE A 247 -22.24 -10.90 -26.89
CA PHE A 247 -22.83 -12.21 -26.68
C PHE A 247 -24.34 -12.09 -26.83
N ALA A 248 -24.84 -12.42 -27.98
CA ALA A 248 -26.29 -12.49 -28.18
C ALA A 248 -26.85 -13.76 -27.57
N ASP A 249 -27.94 -13.65 -26.80
CA ASP A 249 -28.75 -14.78 -26.32
C ASP A 249 -27.95 -15.86 -25.58
N PHE A 250 -27.10 -15.48 -24.61
CA PHE A 250 -26.21 -16.42 -23.95
C PHE A 250 -26.96 -17.40 -23.02
N GLY A 251 -28.17 -17.09 -22.59
CA GLY A 251 -28.98 -17.95 -21.73
C GLY A 251 -29.45 -19.25 -22.39
N SER A 252 -29.56 -19.30 -23.72
CA SER A 252 -29.96 -20.47 -24.48
C SER A 252 -28.82 -21.44 -24.82
N GLN A 253 -27.56 -21.05 -24.59
CA GLN A 253 -26.37 -21.82 -24.94
C GLN A 253 -25.66 -22.34 -23.69
N LYS A 254 -25.20 -23.61 -23.76
CA LYS A 254 -24.46 -24.23 -22.65
C LYS A 254 -23.10 -23.57 -22.38
N HIS A 255 -22.42 -23.15 -23.43
CA HIS A 255 -21.13 -22.43 -23.38
C HIS A 255 -21.06 -21.41 -24.52
N PRO A 256 -21.67 -20.26 -24.38
CA PRO A 256 -21.68 -19.25 -25.43
C PRO A 256 -20.25 -18.79 -25.74
N LYS A 257 -19.95 -18.67 -27.01
CA LYS A 257 -18.64 -18.30 -27.53
C LYS A 257 -18.74 -17.05 -28.39
N THR A 258 -17.74 -16.20 -28.32
CA THR A 258 -17.61 -15.06 -29.22
C THR A 258 -16.14 -14.87 -29.60
N THR A 259 -15.88 -14.11 -30.63
CA THR A 259 -14.52 -13.84 -31.11
C THR A 259 -14.32 -12.37 -31.38
N ILE A 260 -13.08 -11.91 -31.12
CA ILE A 260 -12.60 -10.62 -31.61
C ILE A 260 -11.45 -10.83 -32.60
N ALA A 261 -11.41 -9.99 -33.63
CA ALA A 261 -10.31 -9.97 -34.56
C ALA A 261 -9.26 -8.94 -34.11
N ILE A 262 -8.02 -9.38 -33.99
CA ILE A 262 -6.85 -8.51 -33.75
C ILE A 262 -6.00 -8.55 -35.00
N ARG A 263 -5.70 -7.37 -35.55
CA ARG A 263 -4.81 -7.18 -36.67
C ARG A 263 -3.48 -6.63 -36.20
N ASN A 264 -2.41 -7.13 -36.76
CA ASN A 264 -1.09 -6.52 -36.65
C ASN A 264 -0.89 -5.58 -37.85
N SER A 265 -1.01 -4.27 -37.66
CA SER A 265 -0.71 -3.25 -38.70
C SER A 265 0.74 -2.83 -38.71
N GLY A 266 1.56 -3.30 -37.75
CA GLY A 266 2.98 -3.02 -37.64
C GLY A 266 3.87 -3.83 -38.61
N GLY A 267 5.18 -3.68 -38.44
CA GLY A 267 6.21 -4.28 -39.29
C GLY A 267 6.90 -5.51 -38.67
N SER A 268 6.71 -5.81 -37.40
CA SER A 268 7.24 -7.00 -36.70
C SER A 268 6.14 -7.83 -36.07
N PRO A 269 6.40 -9.09 -35.67
CA PRO A 269 5.39 -9.94 -35.08
C PRO A 269 4.73 -9.36 -33.83
N LEU A 270 3.41 -9.32 -33.80
CA LEU A 270 2.61 -8.95 -32.68
C LEU A 270 2.31 -10.21 -31.83
N VAL A 271 2.64 -10.14 -30.55
CA VAL A 271 2.41 -11.24 -29.61
C VAL A 271 1.29 -10.85 -28.64
N VAL A 272 0.20 -11.60 -28.65
CA VAL A 272 -0.83 -11.52 -27.60
C VAL A 272 -0.35 -12.37 -26.45
N LYS A 273 -0.03 -11.73 -25.32
CA LYS A 273 0.66 -12.35 -24.18
C LYS A 273 -0.29 -12.81 -23.07
N HIS A 274 -1.31 -12.01 -22.78
CA HIS A 274 -2.17 -12.24 -21.62
C HIS A 274 -3.56 -11.62 -21.81
N PHE A 275 -4.55 -12.16 -21.08
CA PHE A 275 -5.87 -11.58 -20.90
C PHE A 275 -6.15 -11.42 -19.41
N ALA A 276 -6.65 -10.27 -19.01
CA ALA A 276 -7.17 -10.05 -17.67
C ALA A 276 -8.65 -9.72 -17.73
N SER A 277 -9.44 -10.39 -16.90
CA SER A 277 -10.84 -10.09 -16.63
C SER A 277 -11.08 -10.26 -15.14
N GLU A 278 -11.86 -9.38 -14.56
CA GLU A 278 -12.33 -9.51 -13.17
C GLU A 278 -13.41 -10.59 -13.02
N ASP A 279 -13.90 -11.10 -14.13
CA ASP A 279 -15.01 -12.06 -14.18
C ASP A 279 -14.53 -13.51 -14.26
N ALA A 280 -14.82 -14.27 -13.20
CA ALA A 280 -14.53 -15.70 -13.14
C ALA A 280 -15.37 -16.57 -14.13
N ALA A 281 -16.48 -16.03 -14.66
CA ALA A 281 -17.31 -16.71 -15.65
C ALA A 281 -16.74 -16.63 -17.06
N LEU A 282 -15.81 -15.70 -17.32
CA LEU A 282 -15.23 -15.47 -18.63
C LEU A 282 -13.85 -16.13 -18.75
N ALA A 283 -13.65 -16.87 -19.82
CA ALA A 283 -12.36 -17.47 -20.15
C ALA A 283 -12.00 -17.20 -21.62
N ALA A 284 -10.72 -16.89 -21.88
CA ALA A 284 -10.18 -16.95 -23.21
C ALA A 284 -9.88 -18.40 -23.57
N SER A 285 -10.44 -18.90 -24.67
CA SER A 285 -10.20 -20.27 -25.15
C SER A 285 -9.07 -20.32 -26.20
N THR A 286 -8.47 -19.20 -26.52
CA THR A 286 -7.31 -19.12 -27.40
C THR A 286 -6.03 -19.42 -26.61
N THR A 287 -5.18 -20.31 -27.15
CA THR A 287 -3.88 -20.62 -26.53
C THR A 287 -2.97 -19.40 -26.56
N LEU A 288 -2.35 -19.09 -25.42
CA LEU A 288 -1.39 -17.99 -25.29
C LEU A 288 0.03 -18.54 -25.05
N PRO A 289 1.06 -17.84 -25.53
CA PRO A 289 1.01 -16.64 -26.38
C PRO A 289 0.57 -16.94 -27.80
N THR A 290 -0.14 -16.01 -28.44
CA THR A 290 -0.51 -16.07 -29.85
C THR A 290 0.31 -15.06 -30.65
N VAL A 291 0.99 -15.52 -31.71
CA VAL A 291 1.79 -14.65 -32.60
C VAL A 291 0.99 -14.29 -33.85
N ILE A 292 0.98 -13.02 -34.19
CA ILE A 292 0.31 -12.46 -35.37
C ILE A 292 1.37 -11.81 -36.25
N GLU A 293 1.67 -12.42 -37.40
CA GLU A 293 2.64 -11.91 -38.35
C GLU A 293 2.26 -10.50 -38.87
N PRO A 294 3.24 -9.70 -39.35
CA PRO A 294 2.99 -8.40 -39.94
C PRO A 294 1.89 -8.42 -41.00
N ARG A 295 0.95 -7.46 -40.88
CA ARG A 295 -0.19 -7.30 -41.81
C ARG A 295 -1.22 -8.44 -41.76
N LYS A 296 -1.11 -9.37 -40.82
CA LYS A 296 -2.07 -10.48 -40.62
C LYS A 296 -3.00 -10.17 -39.46
N SER A 297 -4.05 -10.99 -39.36
CA SER A 297 -5.03 -10.95 -38.27
C SER A 297 -5.19 -12.31 -37.65
N ALA A 298 -5.52 -12.33 -36.37
CA ALA A 298 -5.96 -13.55 -35.65
C ALA A 298 -7.29 -13.31 -34.99
N LYS A 299 -8.04 -14.38 -34.77
CA LYS A 299 -9.29 -14.38 -33.99
C LYS A 299 -9.00 -14.88 -32.58
N ILE A 300 -9.34 -14.09 -31.60
CA ILE A 300 -9.28 -14.46 -30.19
C ILE A 300 -10.69 -14.86 -29.76
N GLN A 301 -10.82 -16.07 -29.25
CA GLN A 301 -12.11 -16.61 -28.82
C GLN A 301 -12.26 -16.49 -27.30
N PHE A 302 -13.42 -16.00 -26.87
CA PHE A 302 -13.86 -15.99 -25.49
C PHE A 302 -15.03 -16.96 -25.30
N THR A 303 -15.08 -17.60 -24.14
CA THR A 303 -16.16 -18.49 -23.73
C THR A 303 -16.69 -17.98 -22.39
N LEU A 304 -18.01 -17.88 -22.26
CA LEU A 304 -18.69 -17.57 -21.03
C LEU A 304 -19.22 -18.86 -20.39
N ASP A 305 -19.08 -18.99 -19.08
CA ASP A 305 -19.71 -20.05 -18.29
C ASP A 305 -21.03 -19.53 -17.69
N PRO A 306 -22.19 -19.88 -18.25
CA PRO A 306 -23.47 -19.34 -17.80
C PRO A 306 -23.84 -19.78 -16.39
N LEU A 307 -23.21 -20.82 -15.84
CA LEU A 307 -23.49 -21.30 -14.48
C LEU A 307 -22.79 -20.42 -13.42
N LYS A 308 -21.72 -19.76 -13.82
CA LYS A 308 -20.99 -18.78 -12.96
C LYS A 308 -21.49 -17.35 -13.13
N GLU A 309 -22.27 -17.11 -14.19
CA GLU A 309 -22.87 -15.80 -14.47
C GLU A 309 -24.21 -15.66 -13.78
N THR A 310 -24.28 -14.79 -12.79
CA THR A 310 -25.50 -14.53 -12.00
C THR A 310 -26.40 -13.45 -12.62
N ASP A 311 -25.80 -12.55 -13.43
CA ASP A 311 -26.51 -11.41 -13.99
C ASP A 311 -27.24 -11.81 -15.28
N SER A 312 -28.44 -11.23 -15.46
CA SER A 312 -29.22 -11.37 -16.71
C SER A 312 -28.66 -10.52 -17.85
N ILE A 313 -27.87 -9.50 -17.53
CA ILE A 313 -27.18 -8.64 -18.48
C ILE A 313 -25.71 -8.64 -18.14
N ILE A 314 -24.84 -9.02 -19.09
CA ILE A 314 -23.39 -8.88 -18.93
C ILE A 314 -22.93 -7.54 -19.54
N ASN A 315 -22.07 -6.86 -18.80
CA ASN A 315 -21.36 -5.67 -19.25
C ASN A 315 -20.00 -5.65 -18.54
N LYS A 316 -19.03 -6.34 -19.13
CA LYS A 316 -17.75 -6.66 -18.47
C LYS A 316 -16.58 -6.19 -19.34
N GLU A 317 -15.47 -5.93 -18.70
CA GLU A 317 -14.25 -5.51 -19.38
C GLU A 317 -13.23 -6.65 -19.42
N VAL A 318 -12.55 -6.76 -20.55
CA VAL A 318 -11.39 -7.62 -20.73
C VAL A 318 -10.23 -6.78 -21.24
N ILE A 319 -9.08 -6.93 -20.59
CA ILE A 319 -7.86 -6.29 -21.04
C ILE A 319 -7.03 -7.32 -21.79
N ILE A 320 -6.68 -7.01 -23.03
CA ILE A 320 -5.77 -7.79 -23.87
C ILE A 320 -4.38 -7.17 -23.78
N TYR A 321 -3.39 -7.96 -23.40
CA TYR A 321 -2.00 -7.52 -23.31
C TYR A 321 -1.18 -8.04 -24.50
N THR A 322 -0.49 -7.15 -25.16
CA THR A 322 0.36 -7.44 -26.34
C THR A 322 1.77 -6.87 -26.14
N ASN A 323 2.66 -7.13 -27.10
CA ASN A 323 3.97 -6.50 -27.17
C ASN A 323 3.99 -5.20 -28.01
N ASP A 324 2.84 -4.60 -28.32
CA ASP A 324 2.76 -3.26 -28.91
C ASP A 324 3.45 -2.25 -27.97
N PRO A 325 4.54 -1.58 -28.35
CA PRO A 325 5.31 -0.75 -27.43
C PRO A 325 4.61 0.53 -26.99
N VAL A 326 3.65 1.02 -27.78
CA VAL A 326 2.93 2.28 -27.50
C VAL A 326 1.67 2.03 -26.69
N LYS A 327 0.90 1.02 -27.09
CA LYS A 327 -0.36 0.64 -26.44
C LYS A 327 -0.39 -0.86 -26.21
N PRO A 328 0.38 -1.41 -25.26
CA PRO A 328 0.46 -2.85 -25.02
C PRO A 328 -0.83 -3.44 -24.47
N ASN A 329 -1.70 -2.65 -23.88
CA ASN A 329 -3.00 -3.05 -23.35
C ASN A 329 -4.13 -2.46 -24.17
N ARG A 330 -5.16 -3.27 -24.43
CA ARG A 330 -6.41 -2.91 -25.10
C ARG A 330 -7.55 -3.39 -24.26
N THR A 331 -8.43 -2.49 -23.87
CA THR A 331 -9.68 -2.83 -23.19
C THR A 331 -10.77 -3.06 -24.22
N ILE A 332 -11.47 -4.19 -24.10
CA ILE A 332 -12.67 -4.48 -24.85
C ILE A 332 -13.83 -4.69 -23.88
N ARG A 333 -15.04 -4.29 -24.31
CA ARG A 333 -16.25 -4.45 -23.53
C ARG A 333 -17.04 -5.64 -24.05
N LEU A 334 -17.37 -6.57 -23.16
CA LEU A 334 -18.26 -7.70 -23.44
C LEU A 334 -19.66 -7.35 -22.96
N VAL A 335 -20.64 -7.48 -23.85
CA VAL A 335 -22.04 -7.23 -23.53
C VAL A 335 -22.91 -8.37 -24.01
N GLY A 336 -23.97 -8.69 -23.28
CA GLY A 336 -24.90 -9.74 -23.65
C GLY A 336 -26.13 -9.78 -22.77
N ASN A 337 -27.15 -10.49 -23.22
CA ASN A 337 -28.40 -10.75 -22.50
C ASN A 337 -28.55 -12.26 -22.32
N LYS A 338 -29.05 -12.67 -21.12
CA LYS A 338 -29.42 -14.04 -20.80
C LYS A 338 -30.79 -14.38 -21.28
#